data_0da87400a637b859d1d7feece9f51d75
#
_entry.id   0da87400a637b859d1d7feece9f51d75
#
_cell.length_a   1.000
_cell.length_b   1.000
_cell.length_c   1.000
_cell.angle_alpha   90.00
_cell.angle_beta   90.00
_cell.angle_gamma   90.00
#
_symmetry.space_group_name_H-M   'P 1'
#
loop_
_entity.id
_entity.type
_entity.pdbx_description
1 polymer ?
#
loop_
_entity_poly.entity_id
_entity_poly.type
_entity_poly.pdbx_seq_one_letter_code
_entity_poly.pdbx_strand_id
1 'polypeptide(L)'
;MNDYILEVCVDSAESALAAAKGGASRLELCQNLVIGGTTPGSKLFEVIRRQTTIPIHALIRPRFGDFCYTPYELEEICEEVAMYRELGAEGVVIGVLKEDGTMNMTAMEQLMEAANGMSVTLHRAFDVCRDPKEALEQAVSLGMNTILTSGQQNRSEE
;
A
#
# COMPACT_ATOMS: atom_id res chain seq x y z
N MET A 1 12.41 23.94 2.86
CA MET A 1 12.02 22.69 2.16
C MET A 1 11.89 21.59 3.21
N ASN A 2 10.79 20.90 3.26
CA ASN A 2 10.69 19.76 4.17
C ASN A 2 11.43 18.59 3.52
N ASP A 3 12.45 18.06 4.19
CA ASP A 3 13.23 16.92 3.72
C ASP A 3 12.50 15.57 3.92
N TYR A 4 11.20 15.60 4.24
CA TYR A 4 10.38 14.41 4.49
C TYR A 4 9.02 14.50 3.78
N ILE A 5 8.43 13.34 3.52
CA ILE A 5 7.05 13.18 3.06
C ILE A 5 6.18 12.90 4.28
N LEU A 6 5.19 13.76 4.53
CA LEU A 6 4.14 13.47 5.51
C LEU A 6 3.02 12.72 4.79
N GLU A 7 2.98 11.41 4.96
CA GLU A 7 1.89 10.56 4.47
C GLU A 7 0.86 10.34 5.59
N VAL A 8 -0.41 10.46 5.24
CA VAL A 8 -1.52 10.26 6.18
C VAL A 8 -2.45 9.19 5.63
N CYS A 9 -2.70 8.14 6.43
CA CYS A 9 -3.70 7.11 6.12
C CYS A 9 -5.09 7.70 6.33
N VAL A 10 -5.96 7.55 5.33
CA VAL A 10 -7.32 8.09 5.32
C VAL A 10 -8.30 7.07 4.76
N ASP A 11 -9.56 7.10 5.21
CA ASP A 11 -10.60 6.16 4.78
C ASP A 11 -11.95 6.84 4.45
N SER A 12 -11.93 8.17 4.32
CA SER A 12 -13.09 8.95 3.89
C SER A 12 -12.64 10.20 3.14
N ALA A 13 -13.55 10.83 2.40
CA ALA A 13 -13.27 12.09 1.73
C ALA A 13 -12.99 13.20 2.75
N GLU A 14 -13.72 13.22 3.86
CA GLU A 14 -13.55 14.18 4.94
C GLU A 14 -12.15 14.08 5.57
N SER A 15 -11.71 12.86 5.89
CA SER A 15 -10.36 12.66 6.46
C SER A 15 -9.27 13.01 5.46
N ALA A 16 -9.45 12.69 4.18
CA ALA A 16 -8.51 13.04 3.12
C ALA A 16 -8.34 14.56 2.97
N LEU A 17 -9.44 15.29 2.92
CA LEU A 17 -9.40 16.76 2.81
C LEU A 17 -8.87 17.44 4.09
N ALA A 18 -9.18 16.89 5.26
CA ALA A 18 -8.61 17.36 6.52
C ALA A 18 -7.10 17.14 6.56
N ALA A 19 -6.60 15.97 6.14
CA ALA A 19 -5.17 15.68 6.05
C ALA A 19 -4.45 16.62 5.08
N ALA A 20 -5.02 16.82 3.88
CA ALA A 20 -4.48 17.75 2.89
C ALA A 20 -4.39 19.18 3.45
N LYS A 21 -5.44 19.65 4.09
CA LYS A 21 -5.46 20.98 4.74
C LYS A 21 -4.47 21.07 5.92
N GLY A 22 -4.24 19.95 6.62
CA GLY A 22 -3.29 19.84 7.73
C GLY A 22 -1.82 19.78 7.32
N GLY A 23 -1.53 19.75 6.01
CA GLY A 23 -0.16 19.75 5.48
C GLY A 23 0.37 18.39 5.07
N ALA A 24 -0.49 17.38 4.92
CA ALA A 24 -0.09 16.11 4.30
C ALA A 24 0.43 16.38 2.88
N SER A 25 1.54 15.75 2.54
CA SER A 25 2.13 15.83 1.21
C SER A 25 1.79 14.60 0.35
N ARG A 26 1.23 13.55 0.97
CA ARG A 26 0.74 12.33 0.33
C ARG A 26 -0.37 11.71 1.19
N LEU A 27 -1.31 11.03 0.56
CA LEU A 27 -2.31 10.22 1.24
C LEU A 27 -2.07 8.74 0.97
N GLU A 28 -2.25 7.90 1.97
CA GLU A 28 -2.52 6.48 1.78
C GLU A 28 -4.02 6.27 1.93
N LEU A 29 -4.69 5.99 0.81
CA LEU A 29 -6.12 5.76 0.79
C LEU A 29 -6.42 4.31 1.13
N CYS A 30 -7.20 4.13 2.16
CA CYS A 30 -7.61 2.84 2.71
C CYS A 30 -9.13 2.78 2.82
N GLN A 31 -9.61 1.63 3.23
CA GLN A 31 -10.93 1.41 3.82
C GLN A 31 -10.75 0.59 5.08
N ASN A 32 -11.70 0.66 6.02
CA ASN A 32 -11.67 -0.15 7.24
C ASN A 32 -10.37 -0.01 8.07
N LEU A 33 -9.88 1.20 8.28
CA LEU A 33 -8.65 1.45 9.06
C LEU A 33 -8.68 0.82 10.47
N VAL A 34 -9.85 0.69 11.08
CA VAL A 34 -10.03 0.08 12.41
C VAL A 34 -9.54 -1.37 12.48
N ILE A 35 -9.50 -2.07 11.36
CA ILE A 35 -8.97 -3.45 11.24
C ILE A 35 -7.63 -3.52 10.51
N GLY A 36 -6.93 -2.40 10.39
CA GLY A 36 -5.62 -2.31 9.74
C GLY A 36 -5.65 -1.96 8.25
N GLY A 37 -6.82 -1.61 7.73
CA GLY A 37 -6.99 -1.18 6.34
C GLY A 37 -7.22 -2.33 5.35
N THR A 38 -8.09 -2.07 4.39
CA THR A 38 -8.35 -2.92 3.20
C THR A 38 -8.42 -2.04 1.96
N THR A 39 -8.51 -2.64 0.78
CA THR A 39 -8.64 -1.91 -0.48
C THR A 39 -9.83 -0.95 -0.44
N PRO A 40 -9.65 0.34 -0.71
CA PRO A 40 -10.73 1.29 -0.79
C PRO A 40 -11.58 1.09 -2.05
N GLY A 41 -12.82 1.53 -2.02
CA GLY A 41 -13.66 1.57 -3.22
C GLY A 41 -13.16 2.61 -4.24
N SER A 42 -13.12 2.27 -5.52
CA SER A 42 -12.68 3.17 -6.60
C SER A 42 -13.44 4.49 -6.63
N LYS A 43 -14.73 4.48 -6.28
CA LYS A 43 -15.55 5.70 -6.23
C LYS A 43 -15.13 6.67 -5.13
N LEU A 44 -14.63 6.16 -4.01
CA LEU A 44 -14.04 7.01 -2.97
C LEU A 44 -12.78 7.73 -3.50
N PHE A 45 -11.91 7.01 -4.20
CA PHE A 45 -10.74 7.59 -4.86
C PHE A 45 -11.15 8.71 -5.83
N GLU A 46 -12.11 8.45 -6.72
CA GLU A 46 -12.57 9.44 -7.70
C GLU A 46 -13.17 10.70 -7.02
N VAL A 47 -13.92 10.53 -5.92
CA VAL A 47 -14.46 11.66 -5.14
C VAL A 47 -13.33 12.51 -4.57
N ILE A 48 -12.34 11.89 -3.94
CA ILE A 48 -11.20 12.59 -3.33
C ILE A 48 -10.36 13.27 -4.41
N ARG A 49 -10.07 12.57 -5.53
CA ARG A 49 -9.27 13.11 -6.64
C ARG A 49 -9.85 14.39 -7.24
N ARG A 50 -11.18 14.54 -7.27
CA ARG A 50 -11.81 15.78 -7.72
C ARG A 50 -11.61 16.96 -6.78
N GLN A 51 -11.22 16.70 -5.53
CA GLN A 51 -11.10 17.73 -4.48
C GLN A 51 -9.68 18.11 -4.15
N THR A 52 -8.70 17.27 -4.48
CA THR A 52 -7.29 17.52 -4.16
C THR A 52 -6.36 16.98 -5.24
N THR A 53 -5.20 17.60 -5.36
CA THR A 53 -4.14 17.20 -6.30
C THR A 53 -2.94 16.56 -5.61
N ILE A 54 -2.97 16.39 -4.28
CA ILE A 54 -1.86 15.73 -3.60
C ILE A 54 -1.78 14.25 -4.01
N PRO A 55 -0.59 13.64 -4.06
CA PRO A 55 -0.44 12.24 -4.43
C PRO A 55 -1.27 11.31 -3.54
N ILE A 56 -1.90 10.31 -4.15
CA ILE A 56 -2.67 9.27 -3.46
C ILE A 56 -2.06 7.92 -3.79
N HIS A 57 -1.64 7.20 -2.76
CA HIS A 57 -1.29 5.79 -2.82
C HIS A 57 -2.49 4.97 -2.33
N ALA A 58 -2.94 3.99 -3.11
CA ALA A 58 -4.05 3.14 -2.73
C ALA A 58 -3.54 1.87 -2.06
N LEU A 59 -4.07 1.56 -0.87
CA LEU A 59 -3.84 0.26 -0.25
C LEU A 59 -4.55 -0.83 -1.05
N ILE A 60 -3.83 -1.87 -1.44
CA ILE A 60 -4.40 -3.04 -2.10
C ILE A 60 -4.27 -4.24 -1.17
N ARG A 61 -5.35 -4.52 -0.47
CA ARG A 61 -5.45 -5.59 0.53
C ARG A 61 -6.90 -6.08 0.58
N PRO A 62 -7.21 -7.25 0.04
CA PRO A 62 -8.59 -7.70 -0.13
C PRO A 62 -9.30 -8.00 1.19
N ARG A 63 -8.55 -8.39 2.23
CA ARG A 63 -9.09 -8.75 3.55
C ARG A 63 -8.12 -8.45 4.69
N PHE A 64 -8.61 -8.42 5.90
CA PHE A 64 -7.80 -8.41 7.12
C PHE A 64 -7.16 -9.80 7.37
N GLY A 65 -6.26 -9.87 8.34
CA GLY A 65 -5.54 -11.10 8.72
C GLY A 65 -4.15 -11.14 8.10
N ASP A 66 -3.70 -12.33 7.72
CA ASP A 66 -2.40 -12.57 7.13
C ASP A 66 -2.23 -11.98 5.72
N PHE A 67 -1.05 -12.16 5.15
CA PHE A 67 -0.71 -11.70 3.80
C PHE A 67 -0.42 -12.88 2.86
N CYS A 68 -0.92 -14.08 3.21
CA CYS A 68 -0.84 -15.30 2.40
C CYS A 68 -2.16 -15.46 1.65
N TYR A 69 -2.17 -15.11 0.38
CA TYR A 69 -3.38 -15.04 -0.41
C TYR A 69 -3.59 -16.28 -1.28
N THR A 70 -4.85 -16.63 -1.49
CA THR A 70 -5.26 -17.64 -2.45
C THR A 70 -5.04 -17.17 -3.89
N PRO A 71 -5.04 -18.07 -4.88
CA PRO A 71 -4.94 -17.65 -6.29
C PRO A 71 -6.03 -16.64 -6.71
N TYR A 72 -7.25 -16.76 -6.20
CA TYR A 72 -8.35 -15.83 -6.49
C TYR A 72 -8.11 -14.45 -5.88
N GLU A 73 -7.61 -14.39 -4.64
CA GLU A 73 -7.24 -13.13 -4.00
C GLU A 73 -6.06 -12.45 -4.71
N LEU A 74 -5.10 -13.23 -5.23
CA LEU A 74 -3.99 -12.68 -6.02
C LEU A 74 -4.46 -12.11 -7.36
N GLU A 75 -5.41 -12.76 -8.02
CA GLU A 75 -6.06 -12.25 -9.23
C GLU A 75 -6.77 -10.92 -8.93
N GLU A 76 -7.58 -10.87 -7.86
CA GLU A 76 -8.26 -9.65 -7.39
C GLU A 76 -7.25 -8.52 -7.12
N ILE A 77 -6.18 -8.77 -6.36
CA ILE A 77 -5.13 -7.79 -6.06
C ILE A 77 -4.51 -7.25 -7.37
N CYS A 78 -4.21 -8.12 -8.32
CA CYS A 78 -3.60 -7.74 -9.58
C CYS A 78 -4.53 -6.82 -10.40
N GLU A 79 -5.81 -7.16 -10.49
CA GLU A 79 -6.82 -6.34 -11.17
C GLU A 79 -7.03 -5.00 -10.48
N GLU A 80 -7.05 -4.96 -9.14
CA GLU A 80 -7.16 -3.72 -8.37
C GLU A 80 -5.95 -2.80 -8.59
N VAL A 81 -4.72 -3.34 -8.61
CA VAL A 81 -3.52 -2.58 -8.94
C VAL A 81 -3.63 -1.95 -10.33
N ALA A 82 -4.03 -2.73 -11.33
CA ALA A 82 -4.23 -2.23 -12.70
C ALA A 82 -5.32 -1.16 -12.75
N MET A 83 -6.44 -1.37 -12.06
CA MET A 83 -7.54 -0.41 -11.97
C MET A 83 -7.09 0.93 -11.37
N TYR A 84 -6.36 0.91 -10.26
CA TYR A 84 -5.86 2.14 -9.64
C TYR A 84 -4.85 2.88 -10.53
N ARG A 85 -4.02 2.15 -11.28
CA ARG A 85 -3.16 2.74 -12.31
C ARG A 85 -3.98 3.48 -13.37
N GLU A 86 -5.03 2.86 -13.89
CA GLU A 86 -5.92 3.46 -14.89
C GLU A 86 -6.69 4.67 -14.35
N LEU A 87 -7.07 4.65 -13.08
CA LEU A 87 -7.68 5.78 -12.38
C LEU A 87 -6.71 6.93 -12.12
N GLY A 88 -5.40 6.75 -12.34
CA GLY A 88 -4.38 7.76 -12.16
C GLY A 88 -3.91 7.93 -10.72
N ALA A 89 -3.93 6.87 -9.92
CA ALA A 89 -3.24 6.85 -8.64
C ALA A 89 -1.72 7.00 -8.85
N GLU A 90 -1.06 7.74 -7.99
CA GLU A 90 0.40 7.92 -8.06
C GLU A 90 1.15 6.71 -7.48
N GLY A 91 0.49 5.90 -6.67
CA GLY A 91 1.10 4.70 -6.12
C GLY A 91 0.10 3.69 -5.57
N VAL A 92 0.64 2.53 -5.26
CA VAL A 92 -0.06 1.45 -4.56
C VAL A 92 0.77 0.93 -3.40
N VAL A 93 0.07 0.39 -2.40
CA VAL A 93 0.63 -0.18 -1.19
C VAL A 93 0.25 -1.65 -1.14
N ILE A 94 1.23 -2.54 -1.29
CA ILE A 94 1.03 -3.98 -1.50
C ILE A 94 1.99 -4.81 -0.65
N GLY A 95 1.74 -6.10 -0.56
CA GLY A 95 2.66 -7.07 0.06
C GLY A 95 2.05 -8.45 0.11
N VAL A 96 2.80 -9.45 -0.34
CA VAL A 96 2.37 -10.86 -0.37
C VAL A 96 3.45 -11.73 0.23
N LEU A 97 3.07 -12.53 1.21
CA LEU A 97 3.94 -13.53 1.84
C LEU A 97 3.51 -14.94 1.46
N LYS A 98 4.43 -15.88 1.65
CA LYS A 98 4.17 -17.32 1.67
C LYS A 98 3.90 -17.76 3.11
N GLU A 99 3.37 -18.98 3.26
CA GLU A 99 3.10 -19.59 4.57
C GLU A 99 4.33 -19.68 5.48
N ASP A 100 5.53 -19.76 4.88
CA ASP A 100 6.81 -19.82 5.63
C ASP A 100 7.32 -18.42 6.05
N GLY A 101 6.56 -17.36 5.76
CA GLY A 101 6.88 -15.97 6.08
C GLY A 101 7.86 -15.30 5.10
N THR A 102 8.27 -15.97 4.03
CA THR A 102 9.05 -15.34 2.96
C THR A 102 8.17 -14.53 2.03
N MET A 103 8.75 -13.52 1.35
CA MET A 103 8.04 -12.78 0.32
C MET A 103 7.70 -13.71 -0.87
N ASN A 104 6.46 -13.65 -1.34
CA ASN A 104 6.06 -14.35 -2.56
C ASN A 104 6.55 -13.59 -3.79
N MET A 105 7.81 -13.83 -4.18
CA MET A 105 8.47 -13.10 -5.26
C MET A 105 7.71 -13.20 -6.58
N THR A 106 7.19 -14.37 -6.94
CA THR A 106 6.42 -14.54 -8.18
C THR A 106 5.17 -13.65 -8.21
N ALA A 107 4.40 -13.62 -7.11
CA ALA A 107 3.25 -12.74 -7.00
C ALA A 107 3.67 -11.26 -7.01
N MET A 108 4.72 -10.91 -6.27
CA MET A 108 5.20 -9.53 -6.22
C MET A 108 5.70 -9.02 -7.58
N GLU A 109 6.37 -9.86 -8.37
CA GLU A 109 6.80 -9.51 -9.74
C GLU A 109 5.59 -9.20 -10.62
N GLN A 110 4.53 -10.00 -10.56
CA GLN A 110 3.27 -9.76 -11.29
C GLN A 110 2.61 -8.44 -10.88
N LEU A 111 2.60 -8.15 -9.58
CA LEU A 111 2.04 -6.90 -9.05
C LEU A 111 2.89 -5.68 -9.45
N MET A 112 4.21 -5.80 -9.46
CA MET A 112 5.10 -4.75 -9.96
C MET A 112 4.88 -4.46 -11.45
N GLU A 113 4.65 -5.49 -12.25
CA GLU A 113 4.29 -5.36 -13.67
C GLU A 113 2.92 -4.65 -13.82
N ALA A 114 1.91 -5.06 -13.05
CA ALA A 114 0.59 -4.42 -13.06
C ALA A 114 0.68 -2.94 -12.62
N ALA A 115 1.54 -2.63 -11.64
CA ALA A 115 1.75 -1.28 -11.14
C ALA A 115 2.46 -0.35 -12.13
N ASN A 116 3.11 -0.87 -13.13
CA ASN A 116 3.92 -0.20 -14.16
C ASN A 116 3.85 1.35 -14.17
N GLY A 117 4.89 1.99 -13.67
CA GLY A 117 5.00 3.45 -13.59
C GLY A 117 4.45 4.10 -12.33
N MET A 118 3.71 3.37 -11.48
CA MET A 118 3.30 3.87 -10.17
C MET A 118 4.42 3.68 -9.14
N SER A 119 4.40 4.51 -8.09
CA SER A 119 5.19 4.25 -6.89
C SER A 119 4.63 3.04 -6.13
N VAL A 120 5.50 2.17 -5.65
CA VAL A 120 5.10 0.95 -4.93
C VAL A 120 5.70 0.94 -3.53
N THR A 121 4.82 0.81 -2.55
CA THR A 121 5.18 0.64 -1.13
C THR A 121 4.94 -0.80 -0.69
N LEU A 122 5.94 -1.42 -0.09
CA LEU A 122 5.75 -2.66 0.68
C LEU A 122 5.13 -2.30 2.03
N HIS A 123 3.93 -2.78 2.29
CA HIS A 123 3.24 -2.50 3.55
C HIS A 123 3.76 -3.37 4.71
N ARG A 124 3.07 -3.33 5.85
CA ARG A 124 3.46 -4.00 7.08
C ARG A 124 3.52 -5.55 7.02
N ALA A 125 3.33 -6.17 5.84
CA ALA A 125 3.77 -7.55 5.61
C ALA A 125 5.27 -7.70 5.92
N PHE A 126 6.05 -6.62 5.73
CA PHE A 126 7.45 -6.55 6.13
C PHE A 126 7.65 -6.77 7.64
N ASP A 127 6.73 -6.32 8.49
CA ASP A 127 6.85 -6.45 9.95
C ASP A 127 6.57 -7.87 10.46
N VAL A 128 5.98 -8.74 9.63
CA VAL A 128 5.68 -10.14 9.96
C VAL A 128 6.39 -11.13 9.06
N CYS A 129 7.30 -10.67 8.20
CA CYS A 129 8.13 -11.55 7.39
C CYS A 129 9.14 -12.31 8.25
N ARG A 130 9.59 -13.46 7.75
CA ARG A 130 10.54 -14.33 8.45
C ARG A 130 11.91 -13.67 8.67
N ASP A 131 12.41 -12.98 7.67
CA ASP A 131 13.71 -12.30 7.69
C ASP A 131 13.60 -10.91 7.02
N PRO A 132 13.66 -9.83 7.82
CA PRO A 132 13.52 -8.48 7.30
C PRO A 132 14.69 -8.07 6.40
N LYS A 133 15.88 -8.63 6.59
CA LYS A 133 17.02 -8.32 5.72
C LYS A 133 16.82 -8.93 4.34
N GLU A 134 16.40 -10.20 4.27
CA GLU A 134 16.04 -10.85 3.01
C GLU A 134 14.91 -10.09 2.30
N ALA A 135 13.85 -9.74 3.04
CA ALA A 135 12.70 -9.01 2.48
C ALA A 135 13.10 -7.61 1.96
N LEU A 136 14.00 -6.91 2.66
CA LEU A 136 14.54 -5.63 2.20
C LEU A 136 15.31 -5.77 0.88
N GLU A 137 16.21 -6.73 0.78
CA GLU A 137 16.99 -6.99 -0.43
C GLU A 137 16.08 -7.39 -1.60
N GLN A 138 15.05 -8.18 -1.35
CA GLN A 138 14.02 -8.55 -2.33
C GLN A 138 13.20 -7.35 -2.78
N ALA A 139 12.75 -6.49 -1.87
CA ALA A 139 12.03 -5.25 -2.21
C ALA A 139 12.88 -4.31 -3.09
N VAL A 140 14.17 -4.17 -2.76
CA VAL A 140 15.13 -3.40 -3.59
C VAL A 140 15.27 -4.02 -4.97
N SER A 141 15.41 -5.35 -5.07
CA SER A 141 15.56 -6.05 -6.35
C SER A 141 14.33 -5.92 -7.25
N LEU A 142 13.13 -5.82 -6.65
CA LEU A 142 11.88 -5.57 -7.35
C LEU A 142 11.70 -4.11 -7.80
N GLY A 143 12.54 -3.19 -7.31
CA GLY A 143 12.42 -1.76 -7.60
C GLY A 143 11.32 -1.06 -6.82
N MET A 144 10.93 -1.58 -5.66
CA MET A 144 9.96 -0.92 -4.78
C MET A 144 10.53 0.38 -4.22
N ASN A 145 9.68 1.38 -4.02
CA ASN A 145 10.10 2.74 -3.67
C ASN A 145 10.15 2.98 -2.16
N THR A 146 9.31 2.29 -1.40
CA THR A 146 9.14 2.55 0.04
C THR A 146 8.83 1.25 0.78
N ILE A 147 9.27 1.15 2.02
CA ILE A 147 8.85 0.12 2.97
C ILE A 147 8.18 0.82 4.16
N LEU A 148 6.94 0.43 4.45
CA LEU A 148 6.24 0.83 5.66
C LEU A 148 6.53 -0.19 6.76
N THR A 149 7.18 0.24 7.84
CA THR A 149 7.56 -0.65 8.93
C THR A 149 7.46 0.04 10.29
N SER A 150 7.18 -0.73 11.31
CA SER A 150 7.33 -0.38 12.72
C SER A 150 8.51 -1.13 13.39
N GLY A 151 9.50 -1.57 12.58
CA GLY A 151 10.68 -2.28 13.05
C GLY A 151 10.39 -3.71 13.50
N GLN A 152 9.38 -4.37 12.91
CA GLN A 152 8.86 -5.68 13.30
C GLN A 152 8.24 -5.72 14.72
N GLN A 153 7.86 -4.56 15.23
CA GLN A 153 7.16 -4.42 16.50
C GLN A 153 5.68 -4.07 16.26
N ASN A 154 4.84 -4.18 17.30
CA ASN A 154 3.45 -3.80 17.20
C ASN A 154 3.26 -2.30 16.95
N ARG A 155 4.18 -1.49 17.47
CA ARG A 155 4.21 -0.03 17.34
C ARG A 155 5.63 0.45 17.07
N SER A 156 5.74 1.58 16.39
CA SER A 156 7.03 2.17 15.99
C SER A 156 7.87 2.72 17.17
N GLU A 157 7.26 2.96 18.31
CA GLU A 157 7.92 3.43 19.51
C GLU A 157 8.41 2.31 20.44
N GLU A 158 8.24 1.05 20.09
CA GLU A 158 8.73 -0.12 20.81
C GLU A 158 10.11 -0.55 20.32
#